data_c0aba26265440d8137c7f5911af88430
#
_entry.id   c0aba26265440d8137c7f5911af88430
#
_cell.length_a   1.000
_cell.length_b   1.000
_cell.length_c   1.000
_cell.angle_alpha   90.00
_cell.angle_beta   90.00
_cell.angle_gamma   90.00
#
_symmetry.space_group_name_H-M   'P 1'
#
loop_
_entity.id
_entity.type
_entity.pdbx_description
1 polymer ?
#
loop_
_entity_poly.entity_id
_entity_poly.type
_entity_poly.pdbx_seq_one_letter_code
_entity_poly.pdbx_strand_id
1 'polypeptide(L)'
;MNYSDPTKLGLLACPGGERFAEQVLKRLSTIYRHRFERKVQVMADRYHISKELVTRKINFANDVYSSMLCIPGNVNEYRAPRFKVNARFTWFANGEIKTEILDSIRGKDLYIFQDVENRQPCRFNDGRDERELSVNDHVMNTLVTIDAAIQAGAERITLVMPAYPYSRQHKKKGREGLTAARLGQIFENYGVQRIITLDIHSREIENCFNKLRLENLHASYQVIEKLAGIIDVGDENLVVLSPDTGAVDRNKFYASTLQKPLAMLYKERDYSKVTKDATDSNITEMKLLGDI
;
A
#
# COMPACT_ATOMS: atom_id res chain seq x y z
N MET A 1 -23.31 -5.22 7.39
CA MET A 1 -21.90 -4.85 7.25
C MET A 1 -21.31 -4.74 8.65
N ASN A 2 -20.48 -5.72 9.06
CA ASN A 2 -19.71 -5.59 10.30
C ASN A 2 -18.65 -4.52 10.07
N TYR A 3 -18.91 -3.30 10.52
CA TYR A 3 -17.89 -2.28 10.57
C TYR A 3 -16.86 -2.74 11.60
N SER A 4 -15.63 -3.01 11.14
CA SER A 4 -14.51 -3.28 12.05
C SER A 4 -14.35 -2.09 12.98
N ASP A 5 -14.23 -2.41 14.26
CA ASP A 5 -13.97 -1.43 15.31
C ASP A 5 -12.70 -0.62 14.98
N PRO A 6 -12.80 0.69 14.69
CA PRO A 6 -11.63 1.48 14.30
C PRO A 6 -10.60 1.65 15.41
N THR A 7 -10.91 1.34 16.68
CA THR A 7 -9.89 1.30 17.74
C THR A 7 -8.94 0.12 17.59
N LYS A 8 -9.39 -0.94 16.92
CA LYS A 8 -8.55 -2.08 16.61
C LYS A 8 -7.57 -1.81 15.47
N LEU A 9 -7.79 -0.79 14.66
CA LEU A 9 -6.90 -0.44 13.56
C LEU A 9 -5.61 0.21 14.09
N GLY A 10 -4.47 -0.33 13.68
CA GLY A 10 -3.15 0.25 13.93
C GLY A 10 -2.35 0.36 12.63
N LEU A 11 -1.67 1.50 12.42
CA LEU A 11 -0.79 1.73 11.29
C LEU A 11 0.62 2.00 11.79
N LEU A 12 1.56 1.15 11.42
CA LEU A 12 2.97 1.25 11.75
C LEU A 12 3.78 1.39 10.47
N ALA A 13 4.67 2.38 10.40
CA ALA A 13 5.59 2.56 9.30
C ALA A 13 6.97 2.01 9.66
N CYS A 14 7.54 1.17 8.80
CA CYS A 14 8.95 0.83 8.81
C CYS A 14 9.78 1.99 8.22
N PRO A 15 11.10 2.02 8.46
CA PRO A 15 12.00 2.98 7.82
C PRO A 15 11.88 2.93 6.29
N GLY A 16 11.61 4.08 5.67
CA GLY A 16 11.30 4.22 4.25
C GLY A 16 9.82 4.13 3.88
N GLY A 17 8.94 3.66 4.78
CA GLY A 17 7.49 3.62 4.56
C GLY A 17 6.72 4.81 5.14
N GLU A 18 7.40 5.71 5.87
CA GLU A 18 6.76 6.76 6.67
C GLU A 18 5.94 7.73 5.82
N ARG A 19 6.51 8.21 4.72
CA ARG A 19 5.85 9.17 3.83
C ARG A 19 4.53 8.63 3.29
N PHE A 20 4.52 7.36 2.89
CA PHE A 20 3.32 6.71 2.38
C PHE A 20 2.29 6.49 3.49
N ALA A 21 2.72 5.99 4.65
CA ALA A 21 1.85 5.80 5.81
C ALA A 21 1.21 7.10 6.29
N GLU A 22 1.94 8.22 6.29
CA GLU A 22 1.41 9.54 6.66
C GLU A 22 0.31 10.02 5.71
N GLN A 23 0.47 9.81 4.40
CA GLN A 23 -0.57 10.14 3.42
C GLN A 23 -1.84 9.32 3.66
N VAL A 24 -1.69 8.02 3.93
CA VAL A 24 -2.82 7.13 4.26
C VAL A 24 -3.48 7.55 5.56
N LEU A 25 -2.72 7.86 6.61
CA LEU A 25 -3.23 8.36 7.89
C LEU A 25 -4.05 9.65 7.72
N LYS A 26 -3.53 10.59 6.96
CA LYS A 26 -4.23 11.85 6.65
C LYS A 26 -5.56 11.58 5.92
N ARG A 27 -5.55 10.70 4.94
CA ARG A 27 -6.76 10.34 4.19
C ARG A 27 -7.78 9.62 5.06
N LEU A 28 -7.34 8.68 5.89
CA LEU A 28 -8.22 7.99 6.85
C LEU A 28 -8.88 8.98 7.82
N SER A 29 -8.11 9.88 8.40
CA SER A 29 -8.63 10.91 9.31
C SER A 29 -9.71 11.77 8.66
N THR A 30 -9.52 12.14 7.39
CA THR A 30 -10.53 12.86 6.60
C THR A 30 -11.79 12.03 6.37
N ILE A 31 -11.64 10.76 5.98
CA ILE A 31 -12.77 9.85 5.72
C ILE A 31 -13.60 9.66 7.01
N TYR A 32 -12.94 9.43 8.15
CA TYR A 32 -13.64 9.24 9.42
C TYR A 32 -14.35 10.51 9.90
N ARG A 33 -13.74 11.69 9.67
CA ARG A 33 -14.40 12.98 9.94
C ARG A 33 -15.67 13.15 9.11
N HIS A 34 -15.61 12.93 7.81
CA HIS A 34 -16.79 13.04 6.92
C HIS A 34 -17.87 12.01 7.28
N ARG A 35 -17.47 10.79 7.66
CA ARG A 35 -18.45 9.78 8.14
C ARG A 35 -19.16 10.24 9.41
N PHE A 36 -18.42 10.82 10.34
CA PHE A 36 -18.99 11.39 11.57
C PHE A 36 -19.98 12.51 11.24
N GLU A 37 -19.56 13.51 10.48
CA GLU A 37 -20.38 14.66 10.07
C GLU A 37 -21.66 14.20 9.36
N ARG A 38 -21.55 13.26 8.42
CA ARG A 38 -22.67 12.67 7.72
C ARG A 38 -23.63 11.94 8.67
N LYS A 39 -23.11 11.18 9.63
CA LYS A 39 -23.94 10.45 10.59
C LYS A 39 -24.68 11.40 11.52
N VAL A 40 -24.00 12.44 12.00
CA VAL A 40 -24.63 13.51 12.81
C VAL A 40 -25.74 14.19 12.01
N GLN A 41 -25.51 14.51 10.73
CA GLN A 41 -26.54 15.10 9.87
C GLN A 41 -27.75 14.18 9.72
N VAL A 42 -27.55 12.91 9.36
CA VAL A 42 -28.62 11.93 9.19
C VAL A 42 -29.49 11.78 10.48
N MET A 43 -28.83 11.81 11.65
CA MET A 43 -29.54 11.73 12.94
C MET A 43 -30.33 13.03 13.24
N ALA A 44 -29.71 14.19 12.97
CA ALA A 44 -30.38 15.48 13.14
C ALA A 44 -31.64 15.57 12.27
N ASP A 45 -31.57 15.17 11.00
CA ASP A 45 -32.68 15.18 10.05
C ASP A 45 -33.74 14.17 10.46
N ARG A 46 -33.36 12.95 10.86
CA ARG A 46 -34.32 11.88 11.25
C ARG A 46 -35.14 12.24 12.47
N TYR A 47 -34.53 12.90 13.45
CA TYR A 47 -35.18 13.23 14.72
C TYR A 47 -35.62 14.70 14.83
N HIS A 48 -35.43 15.49 13.75
CA HIS A 48 -35.77 16.93 13.70
C HIS A 48 -35.16 17.74 14.87
N ILE A 49 -33.87 17.48 15.17
CA ILE A 49 -33.13 18.14 16.25
C ILE A 49 -31.82 18.78 15.72
N SER A 50 -31.27 19.70 16.48
CA SER A 50 -29.98 20.32 16.07
C SER A 50 -28.81 19.34 16.14
N LYS A 51 -27.78 19.56 15.33
CA LYS A 51 -26.55 18.76 15.33
C LYS A 51 -25.85 18.78 16.70
N GLU A 52 -25.85 19.93 17.37
CA GLU A 52 -25.28 20.08 18.71
C GLU A 52 -26.04 19.18 19.71
N LEU A 53 -27.36 19.03 19.58
CA LEU A 53 -28.12 18.18 20.43
C LEU A 53 -27.83 16.70 20.20
N VAL A 54 -27.63 16.29 18.93
CA VAL A 54 -27.22 14.91 18.58
C VAL A 54 -25.91 14.56 19.29
N THR A 55 -24.94 15.47 19.28
CA THR A 55 -23.61 15.21 19.84
C THR A 55 -23.58 15.28 21.37
N ARG A 56 -24.54 15.94 22.02
CA ARG A 56 -24.60 16.10 23.49
C ARG A 56 -25.40 15.03 24.21
N LYS A 57 -26.42 14.44 23.56
CA LYS A 57 -27.27 13.42 24.19
C LYS A 57 -26.58 12.05 24.15
N ILE A 58 -26.41 11.41 25.31
CA ILE A 58 -25.76 10.12 25.48
C ILE A 58 -26.32 9.03 24.55
N ASN A 59 -27.63 8.99 24.37
CA ASN A 59 -28.28 7.97 23.52
C ASN A 59 -27.90 8.12 22.05
N PHE A 60 -27.77 9.34 21.54
CA PHE A 60 -27.30 9.58 20.16
C PHE A 60 -25.82 9.49 20.05
N ALA A 61 -25.08 9.89 21.10
CA ALA A 61 -23.63 9.73 21.15
C ALA A 61 -23.23 8.26 20.98
N ASN A 62 -23.89 7.33 21.67
CA ASN A 62 -23.61 5.90 21.49
C ASN A 62 -23.82 5.44 20.04
N ASP A 63 -24.87 5.87 19.37
CA ASP A 63 -25.12 5.50 17.98
C ASP A 63 -24.14 6.14 16.99
N VAL A 64 -23.74 7.38 17.26
CA VAL A 64 -22.76 8.11 16.43
C VAL A 64 -21.36 7.59 16.69
N TYR A 65 -21.01 7.31 17.94
CA TYR A 65 -19.63 6.99 18.35
C TYR A 65 -19.36 5.50 18.45
N SER A 66 -20.35 4.62 18.67
CA SER A 66 -20.15 3.16 18.76
C SER A 66 -19.58 2.54 17.48
N SER A 67 -19.88 3.13 16.33
CA SER A 67 -19.35 2.68 15.03
C SER A 67 -18.10 3.44 14.59
N MET A 68 -17.62 4.43 15.37
CA MET A 68 -16.52 5.31 14.98
C MET A 68 -15.52 5.53 16.11
N LEU A 69 -15.78 4.97 17.29
CA LEU A 69 -14.97 5.06 18.49
C LEU A 69 -14.32 6.42 18.73
N CYS A 70 -15.17 7.38 18.90
CA CYS A 70 -14.81 8.59 19.58
C CYS A 70 -14.97 8.33 21.07
N ILE A 71 -13.92 8.47 21.82
CA ILE A 71 -13.89 8.22 23.26
C ILE A 71 -14.93 9.12 23.94
N PRO A 72 -15.78 8.59 24.84
CA PRO A 72 -16.71 9.40 25.60
C PRO A 72 -15.94 10.37 26.49
N GLY A 73 -16.06 11.62 26.21
CA GLY A 73 -15.48 12.67 27.03
C GLY A 73 -15.87 13.99 26.40
N ASN A 74 -16.61 14.83 27.09
CA ASN A 74 -17.10 16.18 26.71
C ASN A 74 -17.18 16.44 25.20
N VAL A 75 -18.27 15.98 24.58
CA VAL A 75 -18.36 15.59 23.19
C VAL A 75 -18.86 16.70 22.31
N ASN A 76 -18.30 17.89 22.43
CA ASN A 76 -18.60 18.97 21.50
C ASN A 76 -17.73 18.95 20.25
N GLU A 77 -16.72 18.09 20.20
CA GLU A 77 -15.73 18.06 19.11
C GLU A 77 -15.44 16.63 18.65
N TYR A 78 -15.38 16.46 17.33
CA TYR A 78 -14.86 15.22 16.72
C TYR A 78 -13.40 15.00 17.10
N ARG A 79 -13.10 13.84 17.65
CA ARG A 79 -11.73 13.38 17.85
C ARG A 79 -11.45 12.19 16.92
N ALA A 80 -10.48 12.36 16.03
CA ALA A 80 -10.05 11.28 15.17
C ALA A 80 -9.53 10.09 16.01
N PRO A 81 -9.87 8.84 15.64
CA PRO A 81 -9.23 7.67 16.24
C PRO A 81 -7.71 7.73 16.09
N ARG A 82 -6.98 7.25 17.09
CA ARG A 82 -5.53 7.20 17.05
C ARG A 82 -5.08 5.94 16.30
N PHE A 83 -4.88 6.08 14.99
CA PHE A 83 -4.46 4.97 14.14
C PHE A 83 -2.94 4.75 14.17
N LYS A 84 -2.15 5.81 14.30
CA LYS A 84 -0.68 5.73 14.26
C LYS A 84 -0.16 4.91 15.44
N VAL A 85 0.67 3.92 15.13
CA VAL A 85 1.47 3.15 16.08
C VAL A 85 2.92 3.62 15.97
N ASN A 86 3.51 3.99 17.09
CA ASN A 86 4.89 4.43 17.14
C ASN A 86 5.82 3.25 17.38
N ALA A 87 6.96 3.25 16.70
CA ALA A 87 8.03 2.28 16.88
C ALA A 87 9.38 3.00 16.86
N ARG A 88 10.37 2.37 17.49
CA ARG A 88 11.78 2.78 17.45
C ARG A 88 12.55 1.74 16.66
N PHE A 89 13.39 2.21 15.76
CA PHE A 89 14.26 1.38 14.96
C PHE A 89 15.71 1.64 15.32
N THR A 90 16.43 0.57 15.68
CA THR A 90 17.83 0.63 16.04
C THR A 90 18.65 -0.07 14.98
N TRP A 91 19.71 0.57 14.53
CA TRP A 91 20.75 -0.01 13.68
C TRP A 91 22.00 -0.23 14.52
N PHE A 92 22.44 -1.48 14.61
CA PHE A 92 23.66 -1.84 15.35
C PHE A 92 24.91 -1.72 14.47
N ALA A 93 26.07 -1.61 15.11
CA ALA A 93 27.36 -1.44 14.41
C ALA A 93 27.70 -2.61 13.49
N ASN A 94 27.21 -3.82 13.76
CA ASN A 94 27.39 -5.02 12.94
C ASN A 94 26.38 -5.11 11.77
N GLY A 95 25.46 -4.14 11.62
CA GLY A 95 24.45 -4.12 10.59
C GLY A 95 23.12 -4.79 10.96
N GLU A 96 22.99 -5.36 12.16
CA GLU A 96 21.72 -5.89 12.64
C GLU A 96 20.73 -4.77 12.92
N ILE A 97 19.44 -5.12 12.86
CA ILE A 97 18.34 -4.19 13.03
C ILE A 97 17.45 -4.68 14.17
N LYS A 98 16.96 -3.74 14.99
CA LYS A 98 15.98 -4.00 16.04
C LYS A 98 14.78 -3.08 15.87
N THR A 99 13.58 -3.64 15.98
CA THR A 99 12.32 -2.89 16.10
C THR A 99 11.77 -2.99 17.51
N GLU A 100 11.39 -1.86 18.09
CA GLU A 100 10.72 -1.77 19.40
C GLU A 100 9.39 -1.03 19.20
N ILE A 101 8.27 -1.68 19.50
CA ILE A 101 6.95 -1.07 19.43
C ILE A 101 6.67 -0.31 20.72
N LEU A 102 6.35 0.98 20.61
CA LEU A 102 6.22 1.88 21.75
C LEU A 102 4.77 2.02 22.24
N ASP A 103 3.80 1.70 21.39
CA ASP A 103 2.38 1.76 21.74
C ASP A 103 1.81 0.35 22.01
N SER A 104 0.75 0.27 22.82
CA SER A 104 0.03 -1.00 23.00
C SER A 104 -0.73 -1.37 21.72
N ILE A 105 -0.40 -2.54 21.17
CA ILE A 105 -1.03 -3.08 19.94
C ILE A 105 -1.77 -4.40 20.19
N ARG A 106 -1.90 -4.82 21.44
CA ARG A 106 -2.60 -6.07 21.78
C ARG A 106 -4.03 -6.06 21.24
N GLY A 107 -4.38 -7.09 20.49
CA GLY A 107 -5.69 -7.24 19.86
C GLY A 107 -5.95 -6.28 18.69
N LYS A 108 -4.92 -5.59 18.16
CA LYS A 108 -5.06 -4.72 17.00
C LYS A 108 -4.92 -5.48 15.68
N ASP A 109 -5.65 -4.99 14.68
CA ASP A 109 -5.45 -5.25 13.27
C ASP A 109 -4.37 -4.29 12.77
N LEU A 110 -3.14 -4.76 12.66
CA LEU A 110 -1.97 -3.93 12.40
C LEU A 110 -1.62 -3.92 10.92
N TYR A 111 -1.53 -2.73 10.35
CA TYR A 111 -1.06 -2.47 9.00
C TYR A 111 0.38 -1.96 9.08
N ILE A 112 1.32 -2.74 8.55
CA ILE A 112 2.74 -2.39 8.51
C ILE A 112 3.08 -1.88 7.11
N PHE A 113 3.54 -0.66 7.02
CA PHE A 113 3.88 0.03 5.78
C PHE A 113 5.38 -0.08 5.51
N GLN A 114 5.74 -0.61 4.35
CA GLN A 114 7.12 -0.65 3.87
C GLN A 114 7.17 -0.31 2.38
N ASP A 115 7.94 0.70 2.02
CA ASP A 115 8.33 0.96 0.64
C ASP A 115 9.74 0.40 0.41
N VAL A 116 9.83 -0.73 -0.28
CA VAL A 116 11.11 -1.41 -0.55
C VAL A 116 11.91 -0.75 -1.69
N GLU A 117 11.28 0.16 -2.44
CA GLU A 117 11.92 0.94 -3.51
C GLU A 117 12.33 2.35 -3.03
N ASN A 118 12.15 2.65 -1.73
CA ASN A 118 12.58 3.92 -1.18
C ASN A 118 14.09 4.11 -1.34
N ARG A 119 14.50 5.24 -1.93
CA ARG A 119 15.90 5.65 -2.14
C ARG A 119 16.31 6.82 -1.24
N GLN A 120 15.39 7.32 -0.41
CA GLN A 120 15.71 8.39 0.52
C GLN A 120 16.36 7.82 1.78
N PRO A 121 17.30 8.53 2.41
CA PRO A 121 17.87 8.10 3.68
C PRO A 121 16.80 7.85 4.74
N CYS A 122 16.93 6.73 5.44
CA CYS A 122 16.08 6.31 6.53
C CYS A 122 16.74 6.62 7.88
N ARG A 123 15.93 6.99 8.87
CA ARG A 123 16.41 7.39 10.20
C ARG A 123 16.33 6.23 11.18
N PHE A 124 17.43 6.06 11.92
CA PHE A 124 17.58 5.08 12.98
C PHE A 124 18.10 5.74 14.26
N ASN A 125 18.11 5.02 15.36
CA ASN A 125 18.70 5.42 16.63
C ASN A 125 18.20 6.78 17.12
N ASP A 126 16.87 6.99 17.07
CA ASP A 126 16.19 8.26 17.40
C ASP A 126 16.69 9.45 16.57
N GLY A 127 16.98 9.19 15.27
CA GLY A 127 17.41 10.20 14.31
C GLY A 127 18.91 10.53 14.34
N ARG A 128 19.72 9.78 15.11
CA ARG A 128 21.19 9.98 15.16
C ARG A 128 21.93 9.35 13.99
N ASP A 129 21.27 8.40 13.31
CA ASP A 129 21.81 7.69 12.15
C ASP A 129 20.87 7.87 10.96
N GLU A 130 21.43 8.22 9.80
CA GLU A 130 20.72 8.23 8.54
C GLU A 130 21.43 7.28 7.57
N ARG A 131 20.65 6.41 6.89
CA ARG A 131 21.18 5.39 5.99
C ARG A 131 20.32 5.22 4.76
N GLU A 132 20.95 5.11 3.62
CA GLU A 132 20.31 4.57 2.42
C GLU A 132 20.21 3.06 2.57
N LEU A 133 19.01 2.53 2.32
CA LEU A 133 18.73 1.11 2.47
C LEU A 133 18.59 0.45 1.10
N SER A 134 19.12 -0.76 0.99
CA SER A 134 18.82 -1.65 -0.12
C SER A 134 17.44 -2.29 0.01
N VAL A 135 16.94 -2.90 -1.06
CA VAL A 135 15.73 -3.73 -1.02
C VAL A 135 15.84 -4.83 0.05
N ASN A 136 17.03 -5.40 0.22
CA ASN A 136 17.29 -6.45 1.21
C ASN A 136 17.15 -5.93 2.64
N ASP A 137 17.68 -4.73 2.92
CA ASP A 137 17.57 -4.09 4.23
C ASP A 137 16.10 -3.76 4.54
N HIS A 138 15.34 -3.25 3.57
CA HIS A 138 13.91 -3.01 3.73
C HIS A 138 13.13 -4.31 4.02
N VAL A 139 13.45 -5.40 3.34
CA VAL A 139 12.83 -6.72 3.61
C VAL A 139 13.17 -7.20 5.01
N MET A 140 14.43 -7.09 5.43
CA MET A 140 14.86 -7.50 6.77
C MET A 140 14.19 -6.63 7.86
N ASN A 141 14.12 -5.30 7.66
CA ASN A 141 13.36 -4.40 8.54
C ASN A 141 11.91 -4.85 8.70
N THR A 142 11.27 -5.24 7.58
CA THR A 142 9.90 -5.73 7.60
C THR A 142 9.77 -7.00 8.44
N LEU A 143 10.66 -7.98 8.26
CA LEU A 143 10.64 -9.24 9.00
C LEU A 143 10.82 -9.03 10.52
N VAL A 144 11.80 -8.22 10.92
CA VAL A 144 12.04 -7.87 12.33
C VAL A 144 10.84 -7.12 12.93
N THR A 145 10.19 -6.27 12.13
CA THR A 145 9.01 -5.53 12.58
C THR A 145 7.79 -6.44 12.73
N ILE A 146 7.60 -7.43 11.84
CA ILE A 146 6.54 -8.43 11.96
C ILE A 146 6.73 -9.22 13.25
N ASP A 147 7.96 -9.70 13.54
CA ASP A 147 8.23 -10.44 14.77
C ASP A 147 7.93 -9.60 16.01
N ALA A 148 8.41 -8.35 16.05
CA ALA A 148 8.09 -7.43 17.15
C ALA A 148 6.57 -7.22 17.32
N ALA A 149 5.81 -7.15 16.22
CA ALA A 149 4.36 -6.99 16.26
C ALA A 149 3.65 -8.24 16.82
N ILE A 150 4.11 -9.44 16.46
CA ILE A 150 3.61 -10.71 16.99
C ILE A 150 3.87 -10.79 18.50
N GLN A 151 5.10 -10.52 18.93
CA GLN A 151 5.48 -10.54 20.34
C GLN A 151 4.71 -9.49 21.18
N ALA A 152 4.36 -8.36 20.58
CA ALA A 152 3.55 -7.32 21.21
C ALA A 152 2.03 -7.62 21.18
N GLY A 153 1.60 -8.75 20.60
CA GLY A 153 0.23 -9.26 20.65
C GLY A 153 -0.71 -8.65 19.62
N ALA A 154 -0.22 -8.27 18.45
CA ALA A 154 -1.10 -7.94 17.31
C ALA A 154 -2.02 -9.12 16.98
N GLU A 155 -3.32 -8.87 16.76
CA GLU A 155 -4.30 -9.90 16.41
C GLU A 155 -4.18 -10.30 14.93
N ARG A 156 -3.96 -9.33 14.06
CA ARG A 156 -3.76 -9.53 12.62
C ARG A 156 -2.65 -8.63 12.12
N ILE A 157 -1.94 -9.10 11.10
CA ILE A 157 -0.90 -8.33 10.43
C ILE A 157 -1.19 -8.29 8.93
N THR A 158 -1.31 -7.06 8.41
CA THR A 158 -1.37 -6.76 6.99
C THR A 158 -0.13 -5.98 6.59
N LEU A 159 0.62 -6.46 5.61
CA LEU A 159 1.70 -5.68 5.00
C LEU A 159 1.14 -4.78 3.91
N VAL A 160 1.56 -3.53 3.88
CA VAL A 160 1.26 -2.58 2.81
C VAL A 160 2.56 -2.24 2.12
N MET A 161 2.81 -2.89 0.99
CA MET A 161 4.03 -2.80 0.21
C MET A 161 3.68 -2.36 -1.21
N PRO A 162 3.76 -1.05 -1.55
CA PRO A 162 3.41 -0.57 -2.89
C PRO A 162 4.13 -1.33 -4.00
N ALA A 163 5.43 -1.60 -3.81
CA ALA A 163 6.21 -2.49 -4.66
C ALA A 163 6.44 -3.82 -3.93
N TYR A 164 6.00 -4.94 -4.53
CA TYR A 164 6.28 -6.27 -4.00
C TYR A 164 7.76 -6.62 -4.28
N PRO A 165 8.57 -6.92 -3.24
CA PRO A 165 9.99 -7.19 -3.43
C PRO A 165 10.23 -8.47 -4.23
N TYR A 166 11.31 -8.49 -5.03
CA TYR A 166 11.69 -9.61 -5.89
C TYR A 166 10.63 -10.05 -6.92
N SER A 167 9.60 -9.24 -7.19
CA SER A 167 8.49 -9.58 -8.09
C SER A 167 8.93 -9.99 -9.51
N ARG A 168 10.11 -9.56 -9.97
CA ARG A 168 10.69 -9.94 -11.26
C ARG A 168 11.24 -11.38 -11.27
N GLN A 169 11.42 -12.01 -10.09
CA GLN A 169 11.92 -13.39 -9.94
C GLN A 169 10.77 -14.37 -9.68
N HIS A 170 9.70 -14.27 -10.49
CA HIS A 170 8.49 -15.07 -10.39
C HIS A 170 8.49 -16.32 -11.29
N LYS A 171 9.41 -16.41 -12.25
CA LYS A 171 9.59 -17.52 -13.20
C LYS A 171 11.04 -17.97 -13.25
N LYS A 172 11.27 -19.26 -13.44
CA LYS A 172 12.59 -19.84 -13.68
C LYS A 172 12.89 -19.82 -15.19
N LYS A 173 14.09 -19.37 -15.55
CA LYS A 173 14.65 -19.50 -16.91
C LYS A 173 15.78 -20.54 -16.98
N GLY A 174 16.20 -21.07 -15.84
CA GLY A 174 17.29 -22.00 -15.70
C GLY A 174 17.37 -22.56 -14.29
N ARG A 175 18.57 -22.72 -13.75
CA ARG A 175 18.85 -23.20 -12.39
C ARG A 175 18.81 -22.03 -11.38
N GLU A 176 17.77 -21.25 -11.37
CA GLU A 176 17.57 -20.08 -10.50
C GLU A 176 16.46 -20.30 -9.47
N GLY A 177 16.44 -19.47 -8.44
CA GLY A 177 15.39 -19.49 -7.43
C GLY A 177 14.08 -18.89 -7.92
N LEU A 178 12.99 -19.19 -7.19
CA LEU A 178 11.71 -18.49 -7.28
C LEU A 178 11.56 -17.55 -6.09
N THR A 179 12.37 -16.49 -6.06
CA THR A 179 12.54 -15.66 -4.87
C THR A 179 11.25 -14.91 -4.50
N ALA A 180 10.47 -14.46 -5.49
CA ALA A 180 9.17 -13.83 -5.24
C ALA A 180 8.23 -14.73 -4.43
N ALA A 181 8.10 -15.99 -4.84
CA ALA A 181 7.29 -16.99 -4.14
C ALA A 181 7.84 -17.33 -2.77
N ARG A 182 9.15 -17.55 -2.67
CA ARG A 182 9.79 -17.94 -1.42
C ARG A 182 9.67 -16.86 -0.35
N LEU A 183 9.87 -15.60 -0.74
CA LEU A 183 9.70 -14.47 0.19
C LEU A 183 8.25 -14.34 0.68
N GLY A 184 7.28 -14.52 -0.21
CA GLY A 184 5.89 -14.54 0.19
C GLY A 184 5.56 -15.65 1.20
N GLN A 185 6.11 -16.84 1.00
CA GLN A 185 5.98 -17.96 1.96
C GLN A 185 6.65 -17.64 3.30
N ILE A 186 7.76 -16.89 3.32
CA ILE A 186 8.37 -16.42 4.56
C ILE A 186 7.39 -15.50 5.30
N PHE A 187 6.80 -14.51 4.66
CA PHE A 187 5.80 -13.64 5.28
C PHE A 187 4.60 -14.43 5.80
N GLU A 188 4.10 -15.40 5.02
CA GLU A 188 3.00 -16.27 5.43
C GLU A 188 3.35 -17.09 6.69
N ASN A 189 4.54 -17.67 6.74
CA ASN A 189 5.03 -18.44 7.88
C ASN A 189 5.26 -17.59 9.14
N TYR A 190 5.58 -16.30 8.97
CA TYR A 190 5.63 -15.32 10.06
C TYR A 190 4.24 -14.91 10.56
N GLY A 191 3.16 -15.42 9.96
CA GLY A 191 1.80 -15.14 10.39
C GLY A 191 1.16 -13.90 9.77
N VAL A 192 1.72 -13.37 8.68
CA VAL A 192 1.08 -12.32 7.89
C VAL A 192 -0.16 -12.91 7.21
N GLN A 193 -1.32 -12.28 7.40
CA GLN A 193 -2.57 -12.73 6.81
C GLN A 193 -2.89 -12.08 5.47
N ARG A 194 -2.32 -10.89 5.21
CA ARG A 194 -2.59 -10.13 3.99
C ARG A 194 -1.38 -9.31 3.56
N ILE A 195 -1.18 -9.21 2.25
CA ILE A 195 -0.27 -8.23 1.64
C ILE A 195 -1.10 -7.39 0.68
N ILE A 196 -0.99 -6.07 0.79
CA ILE A 196 -1.56 -5.11 -0.16
C ILE A 196 -0.40 -4.55 -0.98
N THR A 197 -0.47 -4.70 -2.29
CA THR A 197 0.53 -4.19 -3.24
C THR A 197 -0.15 -3.44 -4.37
N LEU A 198 0.62 -2.72 -5.19
CA LEU A 198 0.11 -1.92 -6.29
C LEU A 198 0.73 -2.39 -7.60
N ASP A 199 -0.12 -2.73 -8.59
CA ASP A 199 0.31 -3.10 -9.94
C ASP A 199 1.47 -4.09 -9.96
N ILE A 200 1.32 -5.23 -9.26
CA ILE A 200 2.37 -6.25 -9.13
C ILE A 200 2.91 -6.67 -10.51
N HIS A 201 4.20 -6.95 -10.58
CA HIS A 201 4.89 -7.30 -11.83
C HIS A 201 4.29 -8.52 -12.54
N SER A 202 3.86 -9.54 -11.79
CA SER A 202 3.18 -10.72 -12.32
C SER A 202 2.10 -11.20 -11.36
N ARG A 203 0.90 -11.44 -11.88
CA ARG A 203 -0.23 -12.02 -11.11
C ARG A 203 0.03 -13.46 -10.67
N GLU A 204 0.92 -14.18 -11.33
CA GLU A 204 1.27 -15.55 -10.95
C GLU A 204 1.80 -15.67 -9.53
N ILE A 205 2.30 -14.58 -8.95
CA ILE A 205 2.74 -14.52 -7.55
C ILE A 205 1.56 -14.80 -6.60
N GLU A 206 0.33 -14.47 -6.97
CA GLU A 206 -0.88 -14.73 -6.16
C GLU A 206 -1.08 -16.24 -5.89
N ASN A 207 -0.58 -17.09 -6.79
CA ASN A 207 -0.70 -18.55 -6.67
C ASN A 207 0.31 -19.18 -5.69
N CYS A 208 1.19 -18.40 -5.10
CA CYS A 208 2.26 -18.91 -4.22
C CYS A 208 1.81 -19.08 -2.76
N PHE A 209 0.64 -18.57 -2.40
CA PHE A 209 0.14 -18.51 -1.03
C PHE A 209 -0.90 -19.58 -0.75
N ASN A 210 -0.91 -20.08 0.49
CA ASN A 210 -1.93 -21.02 0.98
C ASN A 210 -2.97 -20.32 1.85
N LYS A 211 -2.54 -19.49 2.78
CA LYS A 211 -3.38 -18.80 3.77
C LYS A 211 -3.34 -17.29 3.63
N LEU A 212 -2.19 -16.74 3.27
CA LEU A 212 -1.99 -15.32 3.04
C LEU A 212 -2.79 -14.88 1.82
N ARG A 213 -3.44 -13.71 1.90
CA ARG A 213 -4.13 -13.08 0.77
C ARG A 213 -3.27 -11.97 0.21
N LEU A 214 -2.95 -12.05 -1.08
CA LEU A 214 -2.33 -10.95 -1.81
C LEU A 214 -3.43 -10.11 -2.47
N GLU A 215 -3.52 -8.85 -2.10
CA GLU A 215 -4.42 -7.88 -2.71
C GLU A 215 -3.61 -6.95 -3.63
N ASN A 216 -3.71 -7.18 -4.92
CA ASN A 216 -3.07 -6.36 -5.93
C ASN A 216 -4.03 -5.25 -6.35
N LEU A 217 -3.79 -4.04 -5.84
CA LEU A 217 -4.54 -2.85 -6.22
C LEU A 217 -4.00 -2.30 -7.57
N HIS A 218 -4.88 -1.65 -8.31
CA HIS A 218 -4.53 -1.02 -9.57
C HIS A 218 -4.68 0.50 -9.49
N ALA A 219 -3.64 1.22 -9.96
CA ALA A 219 -3.66 2.68 -10.03
C ALA A 219 -4.42 3.22 -11.26
N SER A 220 -4.93 2.34 -12.12
CA SER A 220 -5.51 2.70 -13.42
C SER A 220 -6.64 3.73 -13.33
N TYR A 221 -7.51 3.62 -12.33
CA TYR A 221 -8.60 4.59 -12.15
C TYR A 221 -8.05 5.99 -11.84
N GLN A 222 -7.12 6.10 -10.90
CA GLN A 222 -6.48 7.36 -10.51
C GLN A 222 -5.69 7.98 -11.66
N VAL A 223 -5.07 7.12 -12.49
CA VAL A 223 -4.34 7.55 -13.68
C VAL A 223 -5.32 8.15 -14.70
N ILE A 224 -6.43 7.48 -14.99
CA ILE A 224 -7.46 7.97 -15.92
C ILE A 224 -8.07 9.28 -15.42
N GLU A 225 -8.44 9.35 -14.14
CA GLU A 225 -8.98 10.56 -13.51
C GLU A 225 -7.99 11.74 -13.65
N LYS A 226 -6.71 11.48 -13.43
CA LYS A 226 -5.68 12.51 -13.57
C LYS A 226 -5.45 12.92 -15.02
N LEU A 227 -5.44 11.97 -15.94
CA LEU A 227 -5.30 12.21 -17.38
C LEU A 227 -6.43 13.08 -17.92
N ALA A 228 -7.68 12.79 -17.55
CA ALA A 228 -8.85 13.57 -17.92
C ALA A 228 -8.78 15.05 -17.50
N GLY A 229 -7.96 15.36 -16.48
CA GLY A 229 -7.68 16.76 -16.07
C GLY A 229 -6.51 17.42 -16.82
N ILE A 230 -5.80 16.69 -17.70
CA ILE A 230 -4.56 17.16 -18.37
C ILE A 230 -4.76 17.17 -19.88
N ILE A 231 -5.43 16.17 -20.43
CA ILE A 231 -5.66 15.99 -21.86
C ILE A 231 -7.16 15.81 -22.13
N ASP A 232 -7.58 16.09 -23.35
CA ASP A 232 -8.93 15.72 -23.81
C ASP A 232 -8.97 14.22 -24.11
N VAL A 233 -9.52 13.43 -23.18
CA VAL A 233 -9.68 11.98 -23.36
C VAL A 233 -10.73 11.63 -24.42
N GLY A 234 -11.55 12.61 -24.85
CA GLY A 234 -12.52 12.48 -25.93
C GLY A 234 -11.90 12.59 -27.33
N ASP A 235 -10.72 13.18 -27.47
CA ASP A 235 -10.06 13.43 -28.76
C ASP A 235 -9.98 12.13 -29.60
N GLU A 236 -10.53 12.17 -30.80
CA GLU A 236 -10.58 11.01 -31.72
C GLU A 236 -9.17 10.55 -32.14
N ASN A 237 -8.18 11.44 -32.13
CA ASN A 237 -6.80 11.14 -32.48
C ASN A 237 -5.99 10.55 -31.29
N LEU A 238 -6.60 10.41 -30.12
CA LEU A 238 -5.93 9.82 -28.96
C LEU A 238 -5.76 8.30 -29.15
N VAL A 239 -4.53 7.82 -29.07
CA VAL A 239 -4.17 6.39 -29.13
C VAL A 239 -3.46 5.97 -27.84
N VAL A 240 -3.79 4.78 -27.32
CA VAL A 240 -3.05 4.17 -26.21
C VAL A 240 -1.88 3.38 -26.78
N LEU A 241 -0.65 3.78 -26.45
CA LEU A 241 0.55 3.11 -26.93
C LEU A 241 1.17 2.23 -25.81
N SER A 242 1.28 0.92 -26.08
CA SER A 242 1.99 0.00 -25.21
C SER A 242 3.50 0.08 -25.49
N PRO A 243 4.35 0.33 -24.47
CA PRO A 243 5.79 0.49 -24.63
C PRO A 243 6.52 -0.84 -24.96
N ASP A 244 5.89 -1.97 -24.72
CA ASP A 244 6.38 -3.31 -25.03
C ASP A 244 5.26 -4.35 -24.92
N THR A 245 5.57 -5.62 -25.28
CA THR A 245 4.64 -6.74 -25.20
C THR A 245 4.20 -7.08 -23.78
N GLY A 246 5.05 -6.87 -22.77
CA GLY A 246 4.76 -7.15 -21.36
C GLY A 246 3.74 -6.20 -20.75
N ALA A 247 3.59 -5.00 -21.31
CA ALA A 247 2.63 -4.00 -20.84
C ALA A 247 1.26 -4.07 -21.56
N VAL A 248 1.11 -4.94 -22.57
CA VAL A 248 -0.10 -4.99 -23.43
C VAL A 248 -1.37 -5.21 -22.61
N ASP A 249 -1.39 -6.16 -21.68
CA ASP A 249 -2.60 -6.47 -20.90
C ASP A 249 -3.04 -5.30 -20.02
N ARG A 250 -2.08 -4.56 -19.44
CA ARG A 250 -2.38 -3.33 -18.71
C ARG A 250 -2.93 -2.24 -19.64
N ASN A 251 -2.32 -2.07 -20.80
CA ASN A 251 -2.71 -1.03 -21.75
C ASN A 251 -4.04 -1.35 -22.46
N LYS A 252 -4.40 -2.62 -22.63
CA LYS A 252 -5.75 -3.03 -23.05
C LYS A 252 -6.83 -2.48 -22.11
N PHE A 253 -6.58 -2.48 -20.81
CA PHE A 253 -7.52 -1.90 -19.86
C PHE A 253 -7.74 -0.40 -20.11
N TYR A 254 -6.65 0.37 -20.31
CA TYR A 254 -6.77 1.79 -20.63
C TYR A 254 -7.47 2.03 -21.97
N ALA A 255 -7.07 1.30 -23.02
CA ALA A 255 -7.67 1.40 -24.34
C ALA A 255 -9.17 1.11 -24.30
N SER A 256 -9.59 0.03 -23.63
CA SER A 256 -11.00 -0.34 -23.48
C SER A 256 -11.79 0.68 -22.68
N THR A 257 -11.21 1.18 -21.58
CA THR A 257 -11.90 2.12 -20.68
C THR A 257 -12.08 3.49 -21.35
N LEU A 258 -11.06 3.93 -22.09
CA LEU A 258 -11.09 5.19 -22.83
C LEU A 258 -11.75 5.07 -24.22
N GLN A 259 -12.09 3.86 -24.65
CA GLN A 259 -12.61 3.55 -25.98
C GLN A 259 -11.70 4.06 -27.12
N LYS A 260 -10.37 3.83 -26.93
CA LYS A 260 -9.34 4.28 -27.87
C LYS A 260 -8.59 3.11 -28.50
N PRO A 261 -8.03 3.29 -29.71
CA PRO A 261 -7.17 2.30 -30.34
C PRO A 261 -5.96 1.95 -29.45
N LEU A 262 -5.46 0.73 -29.58
CA LEU A 262 -4.24 0.27 -28.93
C LEU A 262 -3.17 0.01 -29.97
N ALA A 263 -2.07 0.72 -29.87
CA ALA A 263 -0.83 0.44 -30.61
C ALA A 263 0.23 -0.11 -29.66
N MET A 264 1.27 -0.77 -30.20
CA MET A 264 2.31 -1.42 -29.40
C MET A 264 3.69 -1.23 -30.03
N LEU A 265 4.70 -0.99 -29.20
CA LEU A 265 6.09 -1.08 -29.60
C LEU A 265 6.61 -2.50 -29.37
N TYR A 266 7.00 -3.17 -30.44
CA TYR A 266 7.73 -4.45 -30.38
C TYR A 266 9.21 -4.17 -30.27
N LYS A 267 9.85 -4.71 -29.19
CA LYS A 267 11.29 -4.56 -28.93
C LYS A 267 12.01 -5.85 -29.28
N GLU A 268 12.85 -5.81 -30.27
CA GLU A 268 13.80 -6.88 -30.57
C GLU A 268 15.06 -6.69 -29.69
N ARG A 269 15.48 -7.77 -29.04
CA ARG A 269 16.62 -7.72 -28.09
C ARG A 269 17.71 -8.68 -28.51
N ASP A 270 18.94 -8.21 -28.46
CA ASP A 270 20.11 -9.06 -28.56
C ASP A 270 20.48 -9.65 -27.19
N TYR A 271 20.08 -10.89 -26.98
CA TYR A 271 20.34 -11.61 -25.71
C TYR A 271 21.81 -12.05 -25.56
N SER A 272 22.68 -11.85 -26.55
CA SER A 272 24.13 -12.10 -26.44
C SER A 272 24.82 -10.97 -25.67
N LYS A 273 24.20 -9.79 -25.57
CA LYS A 273 24.77 -8.65 -24.83
C LYS A 273 24.31 -8.68 -23.38
N VAL A 274 25.26 -8.73 -22.46
CA VAL A 274 25.00 -8.56 -21.02
C VAL A 274 24.97 -7.08 -20.70
N THR A 275 23.81 -6.57 -20.26
CA THR A 275 23.68 -5.20 -19.76
C THR A 275 24.36 -5.08 -18.41
N LYS A 276 25.30 -4.14 -18.27
CA LYS A 276 26.07 -3.94 -17.03
C LYS A 276 25.41 -2.98 -16.08
N ASP A 277 24.66 -2.00 -16.59
CA ASP A 277 23.99 -0.96 -15.82
C ASP A 277 22.50 -0.86 -16.14
N ALA A 278 21.74 -0.22 -15.25
CA ALA A 278 20.27 0.00 -15.44
C ALA A 278 19.96 0.91 -16.65
N THR A 279 20.92 1.67 -17.13
CA THR A 279 20.82 2.53 -18.31
C THR A 279 21.24 1.85 -19.60
N ASP A 280 21.88 0.67 -19.49
CA ASP A 280 22.33 -0.10 -20.63
C ASP A 280 21.15 -0.83 -21.30
N SER A 281 21.09 -0.81 -22.63
CA SER A 281 20.00 -1.42 -23.41
C SER A 281 20.54 -2.43 -24.39
N ASN A 282 19.95 -3.63 -24.39
CA ASN A 282 20.20 -4.66 -25.41
C ASN A 282 19.15 -4.65 -26.53
N ILE A 283 18.40 -3.54 -26.69
CA ILE A 283 17.42 -3.37 -27.75
C ILE A 283 18.13 -3.09 -29.05
N THR A 284 17.89 -3.90 -30.06
CA THR A 284 18.45 -3.73 -31.42
C THR A 284 17.52 -3.01 -32.36
N GLU A 285 16.21 -3.24 -32.22
CA GLU A 285 15.20 -2.63 -33.07
C GLU A 285 13.89 -2.41 -32.31
N MET A 286 13.17 -1.35 -32.67
CA MET A 286 11.80 -1.13 -32.20
C MET A 286 10.87 -0.98 -33.38
N LYS A 287 9.83 -1.81 -33.44
CA LYS A 287 8.79 -1.77 -34.47
C LYS A 287 7.47 -1.34 -33.87
N LEU A 288 6.80 -0.41 -34.52
CA LEU A 288 5.45 -0.03 -34.17
C LEU A 288 4.46 -1.01 -34.80
N LEU A 289 3.53 -1.52 -33.99
CA LEU A 289 2.44 -2.37 -34.42
C LEU A 289 1.11 -1.71 -34.05
N GLY A 290 0.22 -1.58 -35.01
CA GLY A 290 -1.07 -0.88 -34.90
C GLY A 290 -1.04 0.49 -35.60
N ASP A 291 -2.23 1.09 -35.75
CA ASP A 291 -2.39 2.39 -36.39
C ASP A 291 -2.27 3.52 -35.32
N ILE A 292 -1.54 4.57 -35.68
CA ILE A 292 -1.39 5.80 -34.87
C ILE A 292 -1.92 6.99 -35.64
#